data_473be37ad4936c1cc82611b2a191cca8
#
_entry.id   473be37ad4936c1cc82611b2a191cca8
#
_cell.length_a   1.000
_cell.length_b   1.000
_cell.length_c   1.000
_cell.angle_alpha   90.00
_cell.angle_beta   90.00
_cell.angle_gamma   90.00
#
_symmetry.space_group_name_H-M   'P 1'
#
loop_
_entity.id
_entity.type
_entity.pdbx_description
1 polymer ?
#
loop_
_entity_poly.entity_id
_entity_poly.type
_entity_poly.pdbx_seq_one_letter_code
_entity_poly.pdbx_strand_id
1 'polypeptide(L)'
;LYRDAKISQIYDGSGDLMKETIAAYILDKKDAKKVTKIEDTTKKAPAKVEDRKKEVFVGDVREAVKKVVAALLADGIKLKKDPVDPEGPIEGAERVVAVGMGLGEKQNLDLAKDLAKLTGSVLGASRPAAQVRHYVSNDHYIGVSGKKFTGELYFGIGISGTIQHLKGIDSARKVVVINNDEGAQFFKNCDYGIVGDFTEVLPALIEEIKNL
;
A
#
# COMPACT_ATOMS: atom_id res chain seq x y z
N LEU A 1 20.78 -1.62 40.57
CA LEU A 1 20.82 -3.07 40.34
C LEU A 1 19.41 -3.68 40.17
N TYR A 2 18.40 -3.19 40.91
CA TYR A 2 17.03 -3.73 40.83
C TYR A 2 16.21 -3.18 39.61
N ARG A 3 16.61 -2.05 39.05
CA ARG A 3 15.98 -1.44 37.86
C ARG A 3 16.35 -2.18 36.57
N ASP A 4 17.59 -2.60 36.46
CA ASP A 4 18.09 -3.18 35.19
C ASP A 4 17.63 -4.64 34.99
N ALA A 5 17.42 -5.38 36.10
CA ALA A 5 16.92 -6.77 36.02
C ALA A 5 15.44 -6.87 35.54
N LYS A 6 14.63 -5.83 35.77
CA LYS A 6 13.23 -5.81 35.30
C LYS A 6 13.07 -5.41 33.83
N ILE A 7 14.00 -4.64 33.31
CA ILE A 7 13.99 -4.21 31.90
C ILE A 7 14.33 -5.39 30.97
N SER A 8 15.25 -6.27 31.39
CA SER A 8 15.62 -7.44 30.60
C SER A 8 14.50 -8.50 30.51
N GLN A 9 13.64 -8.60 31.54
CA GLN A 9 12.47 -9.51 31.48
C GLN A 9 11.33 -9.00 30.59
N ILE A 10 11.31 -7.70 30.30
CA ILE A 10 10.30 -7.10 29.39
C ILE A 10 10.61 -7.41 27.93
N TYR A 11 11.87 -7.68 27.59
CA TYR A 11 12.30 -7.94 26.20
C TYR A 11 12.03 -9.37 25.71
N ASP A 12 11.77 -10.34 26.60
CA ASP A 12 11.58 -11.76 26.27
C ASP A 12 10.10 -12.21 26.25
N GLY A 13 9.16 -11.33 26.43
CA GLY A 13 7.73 -11.64 26.48
C GLY A 13 6.99 -11.44 25.14
N SER A 14 5.95 -12.24 24.91
CA SER A 14 5.03 -12.05 23.77
C SER A 14 4.36 -10.66 23.83
N GLY A 15 4.10 -10.06 22.65
CA GLY A 15 3.71 -8.65 22.51
C GLY A 15 2.49 -8.18 23.32
N ASP A 16 1.61 -9.07 23.75
CA ASP A 16 0.40 -8.73 24.53
C ASP A 16 0.70 -8.62 26.03
N LEU A 17 1.54 -9.49 26.58
CA LEU A 17 2.02 -9.36 27.98
C LEU A 17 2.85 -8.09 28.18
N MET A 18 3.57 -7.66 27.15
CA MET A 18 4.40 -6.45 27.20
C MET A 18 3.55 -5.18 27.31
N LYS A 19 2.41 -5.11 26.63
CA LYS A 19 1.49 -3.96 26.68
C LYS A 19 0.83 -3.80 28.05
N GLU A 20 0.40 -4.88 28.67
CA GLU A 20 -0.19 -4.87 30.01
C GLU A 20 0.86 -4.51 31.09
N THR A 21 2.07 -4.99 30.95
CA THR A 21 3.16 -4.73 31.93
C THR A 21 3.65 -3.28 31.85
N ILE A 22 3.73 -2.69 30.64
CA ILE A 22 4.11 -1.28 30.47
C ILE A 22 2.98 -0.37 30.96
N ALA A 23 1.73 -0.68 30.69
CA ALA A 23 0.58 0.09 31.19
C ALA A 23 0.52 0.09 32.74
N ALA A 24 0.75 -1.06 33.36
CA ALA A 24 0.78 -1.19 34.82
C ALA A 24 1.98 -0.48 35.49
N TYR A 25 3.06 -0.25 34.75
CA TYR A 25 4.29 0.34 35.30
C TYR A 25 4.36 1.86 35.13
N ILE A 26 3.70 2.42 34.14
CA ILE A 26 3.77 3.85 33.78
C ILE A 26 2.61 4.67 34.36
N LEU A 27 1.48 4.03 34.66
CA LEU A 27 0.27 4.72 35.08
C LEU A 27 -0.12 4.29 36.50
N ASP A 28 -0.35 5.28 37.38
CA ASP A 28 -1.00 5.05 38.66
C ASP A 28 -2.40 4.48 38.43
N LYS A 29 -2.87 3.59 39.32
CA LYS A 29 -4.15 2.85 39.17
C LYS A 29 -5.38 3.70 38.83
N LYS A 30 -5.33 5.01 39.06
CA LYS A 30 -6.40 5.96 38.68
C LYS A 30 -6.38 6.32 37.20
N ASP A 31 -5.23 6.31 36.56
CA ASP A 31 -5.11 6.65 35.13
C ASP A 31 -5.30 5.44 34.23
N ALA A 32 -5.07 4.23 34.71
CA ALA A 32 -5.33 2.99 34.00
C ALA A 32 -6.83 2.83 33.60
N LYS A 33 -7.74 3.36 34.39
CA LYS A 33 -9.19 3.37 34.07
C LYS A 33 -9.58 4.35 32.95
N LYS A 34 -8.71 5.34 32.62
CA LYS A 34 -8.95 6.30 31.54
C LYS A 34 -8.40 5.82 30.19
N VAL A 35 -7.43 4.92 30.19
CA VAL A 35 -6.81 4.38 28.96
C VAL A 35 -7.64 3.26 28.33
N THR A 36 -8.54 2.62 29.07
CA THR A 36 -9.45 1.60 28.52
C THR A 36 -10.55 2.15 27.60
N LYS A 37 -10.52 3.46 27.27
CA LYS A 37 -11.35 4.09 26.23
C LYS A 37 -10.54 4.71 25.10
N ILE A 38 -9.40 4.14 24.77
CA ILE A 38 -8.85 4.29 23.41
C ILE A 38 -9.72 3.36 22.59
N GLU A 39 -10.63 3.95 21.83
CA GLU A 39 -11.42 3.24 20.84
C GLU A 39 -10.43 2.43 20.00
N ASP A 40 -10.58 1.12 20.10
CA ASP A 40 -9.92 0.15 19.26
C ASP A 40 -10.39 0.43 17.81
N THR A 41 -9.69 1.34 17.14
CA THR A 41 -9.72 1.38 15.69
C THR A 41 -9.03 0.10 15.26
N THR A 42 -9.79 -0.99 15.28
CA THR A 42 -9.43 -2.28 14.72
C THR A 42 -9.01 -2.04 13.28
N LYS A 43 -7.70 -1.80 13.09
CA LYS A 43 -7.08 -2.00 11.79
C LYS A 43 -7.34 -3.47 11.48
N LYS A 44 -8.36 -3.70 10.65
CA LYS A 44 -8.68 -5.02 10.13
C LYS A 44 -7.35 -5.66 9.71
N ALA A 45 -7.04 -6.85 10.24
CA ALA A 45 -5.78 -7.52 9.98
C ALA A 45 -5.49 -7.48 8.46
N PRO A 46 -4.25 -7.23 8.03
CA PRO A 46 -3.91 -7.17 6.62
C PRO A 46 -4.35 -8.48 5.96
N ALA A 47 -5.04 -8.38 4.82
CA ALA A 47 -5.43 -9.55 4.04
C ALA A 47 -4.16 -10.29 3.61
N LYS A 48 -4.10 -11.61 3.83
CA LYS A 48 -3.00 -12.41 3.28
C LYS A 48 -3.13 -12.46 1.76
N VAL A 49 -2.02 -12.60 1.06
CA VAL A 49 -1.99 -12.71 -0.43
C VAL A 49 -2.96 -13.78 -0.96
N GLU A 50 -3.21 -14.83 -0.19
CA GLU A 50 -4.12 -15.93 -0.51
C GLU A 50 -5.60 -15.51 -0.55
N ASP A 51 -5.99 -14.46 0.19
CA ASP A 51 -7.37 -13.99 0.36
C ASP A 51 -7.75 -12.86 -0.63
N ARG A 52 -6.89 -12.54 -1.61
CA ARG A 52 -7.16 -11.47 -2.57
C ARG A 52 -8.27 -11.85 -3.55
N LYS A 53 -9.11 -10.88 -3.93
CA LYS A 53 -10.30 -11.08 -4.77
C LYS A 53 -9.96 -11.55 -6.18
N LYS A 54 -8.82 -11.14 -6.75
CA LYS A 54 -8.34 -11.48 -8.11
C LYS A 54 -9.34 -11.15 -9.22
N GLU A 55 -10.07 -10.05 -9.05
CA GLU A 55 -11.00 -9.55 -10.07
C GLU A 55 -10.22 -8.73 -11.11
N VAL A 56 -10.04 -9.29 -12.30
CA VAL A 56 -9.29 -8.65 -13.39
C VAL A 56 -10.26 -8.29 -14.52
N PHE A 57 -10.23 -7.03 -14.92
CA PHE A 57 -11.09 -6.48 -15.97
C PHE A 57 -10.27 -6.29 -17.26
N VAL A 58 -10.79 -6.89 -18.33
CA VAL A 58 -10.23 -6.84 -19.68
C VAL A 58 -11.27 -6.21 -20.61
N GLY A 59 -10.85 -5.45 -21.60
CA GLY A 59 -11.72 -4.83 -22.61
C GLY A 59 -11.77 -3.31 -22.51
N ASP A 60 -12.96 -2.72 -22.50
CA ASP A 60 -13.09 -1.27 -22.48
C ASP A 60 -12.50 -0.66 -21.21
N VAL A 61 -11.51 0.22 -21.39
CA VAL A 61 -10.76 0.83 -20.28
C VAL A 61 -11.67 1.64 -19.36
N ARG A 62 -12.61 2.41 -19.90
CA ARG A 62 -13.50 3.25 -19.10
C ARG A 62 -14.47 2.43 -18.26
N GLU A 63 -14.97 1.33 -18.81
CA GLU A 63 -15.81 0.40 -18.06
C GLU A 63 -15.03 -0.33 -16.97
N ALA A 64 -13.81 -0.80 -17.28
CA ALA A 64 -12.93 -1.44 -16.32
C ALA A 64 -12.59 -0.50 -15.15
N VAL A 65 -12.25 0.75 -15.44
CA VAL A 65 -11.99 1.79 -14.43
C VAL A 65 -13.20 2.02 -13.53
N LYS A 66 -14.41 2.20 -14.10
CA LYS A 66 -15.64 2.38 -13.32
C LYS A 66 -15.90 1.21 -12.37
N LYS A 67 -15.72 -0.02 -12.85
CA LYS A 67 -15.89 -1.22 -12.04
C LYS A 67 -14.90 -1.28 -10.88
N VAL A 68 -13.63 -0.97 -11.12
CA VAL A 68 -12.60 -0.95 -10.06
C VAL A 68 -12.87 0.15 -9.05
N VAL A 69 -13.22 1.36 -9.50
CA VAL A 69 -13.57 2.47 -8.60
C VAL A 69 -14.78 2.11 -7.74
N ALA A 70 -15.85 1.60 -8.35
CA ALA A 70 -17.06 1.18 -7.61
C ALA A 70 -16.75 0.07 -6.58
N ALA A 71 -15.92 -0.91 -6.95
CA ALA A 71 -15.51 -2.00 -6.06
C ALA A 71 -14.66 -1.51 -4.88
N LEU A 72 -13.74 -0.59 -5.11
CA LEU A 72 -12.94 0.03 -4.04
C LEU A 72 -13.81 0.84 -3.07
N LEU A 73 -14.78 1.60 -3.59
CA LEU A 73 -15.75 2.34 -2.77
C LEU A 73 -16.61 1.40 -1.94
N ALA A 74 -17.09 0.28 -2.53
CA ALA A 74 -17.83 -0.76 -1.81
C ALA A 74 -17.00 -1.44 -0.72
N ASP A 75 -15.68 -1.54 -0.91
CA ASP A 75 -14.74 -2.01 0.11
C ASP A 75 -14.42 -0.96 1.21
N GLY A 76 -15.04 0.22 1.13
CA GLY A 76 -14.86 1.30 2.09
C GLY A 76 -13.60 2.14 1.89
N ILE A 77 -12.97 2.07 0.71
CA ILE A 77 -11.80 2.87 0.38
C ILE A 77 -12.23 4.26 -0.10
N LYS A 78 -11.87 5.30 0.60
CA LYS A 78 -12.04 6.68 0.14
C LYS A 78 -10.94 7.01 -0.87
N LEU A 79 -11.26 7.09 -2.15
CA LEU A 79 -10.24 7.28 -3.20
C LEU A 79 -9.64 8.68 -3.21
N LYS A 80 -10.44 9.73 -3.00
CA LYS A 80 -9.94 11.09 -2.82
C LYS A 80 -9.40 11.30 -1.42
N LYS A 81 -8.16 11.77 -1.30
CA LYS A 81 -7.54 12.18 -0.03
C LYS A 81 -6.68 13.42 -0.21
N ASP A 82 -6.42 14.10 0.90
CA ASP A 82 -5.49 15.23 0.92
C ASP A 82 -4.12 14.79 0.40
N PRO A 83 -3.49 15.60 -0.46
CA PRO A 83 -2.18 15.28 -1.00
C PRO A 83 -1.14 15.12 0.12
N VAL A 84 -0.31 14.10 -0.02
CA VAL A 84 0.89 13.93 0.80
C VAL A 84 2.12 14.19 -0.07
N ASP A 85 3.29 14.33 0.55
CA ASP A 85 4.54 14.39 -0.20
C ASP A 85 4.76 13.06 -0.95
N PRO A 86 4.76 13.06 -2.31
CA PRO A 86 4.96 11.84 -3.07
C PRO A 86 6.34 11.21 -2.85
N GLU A 87 7.32 11.99 -2.42
CA GLU A 87 8.68 11.53 -2.10
C GLU A 87 8.85 11.20 -0.61
N GLY A 88 7.76 11.15 0.14
CA GLY A 88 7.73 10.75 1.55
C GLY A 88 8.06 9.27 1.75
N PRO A 89 8.31 8.83 2.99
CA PRO A 89 8.71 7.45 3.28
C PRO A 89 7.60 6.44 2.97
N ILE A 90 7.99 5.30 2.41
CA ILE A 90 7.08 4.16 2.14
C ILE A 90 6.59 3.54 3.46
N GLU A 91 7.49 3.44 4.44
CA GLU A 91 7.13 2.89 5.75
C GLU A 91 6.17 3.82 6.49
N GLY A 92 5.03 3.28 6.86
CA GLY A 92 3.97 4.05 7.53
C GLY A 92 3.05 4.81 6.58
N ALA A 93 3.33 4.83 5.26
CA ALA A 93 2.41 5.40 4.29
C ALA A 93 1.09 4.62 4.27
N GLU A 94 -0.04 5.34 4.26
CA GLU A 94 -1.35 4.70 4.11
C GLU A 94 -1.57 4.17 2.68
N ARG A 95 -0.99 4.85 1.68
CA ARG A 95 -1.18 4.55 0.26
C ARG A 95 0.08 4.73 -0.53
N VAL A 96 0.23 3.89 -1.55
CA VAL A 96 1.36 3.91 -2.47
C VAL A 96 0.89 3.75 -3.91
N VAL A 97 1.43 4.57 -4.78
CA VAL A 97 1.42 4.36 -6.24
C VAL A 97 2.82 3.92 -6.64
N ALA A 98 2.98 2.67 -7.03
CA ALA A 98 4.26 2.10 -7.42
C ALA A 98 4.35 1.86 -8.92
N VAL A 99 5.50 2.18 -9.50
CA VAL A 99 5.76 2.05 -10.94
C VAL A 99 6.78 0.96 -11.23
N GLY A 100 6.59 0.28 -12.34
CA GLY A 100 7.49 -0.75 -12.86
C GLY A 100 8.21 -0.34 -14.13
N MET A 101 8.92 -1.30 -14.71
CA MET A 101 9.64 -1.12 -15.99
C MET A 101 8.66 -0.87 -17.15
N GLY A 102 7.41 -1.32 -17.05
CA GLY A 102 6.37 -1.07 -18.04
C GLY A 102 6.00 0.41 -18.21
N LEU A 103 6.47 1.30 -17.32
CA LEU A 103 6.31 2.75 -17.49
C LEU A 103 7.05 3.29 -18.74
N GLY A 104 8.11 2.62 -19.19
CA GLY A 104 8.90 2.98 -20.38
C GLY A 104 9.76 4.22 -20.15
N GLU A 105 9.26 5.42 -20.44
CA GLU A 105 10.01 6.65 -20.33
C GLU A 105 9.74 7.39 -19.00
N LYS A 106 10.76 8.07 -18.46
CA LYS A 106 10.68 8.77 -17.18
C LYS A 106 9.59 9.86 -17.14
N GLN A 107 9.34 10.51 -18.26
CA GLN A 107 8.29 11.53 -18.40
C GLN A 107 6.88 10.98 -18.10
N ASN A 108 6.66 9.69 -18.31
CA ASN A 108 5.39 9.03 -18.00
C ASN A 108 5.12 8.93 -16.48
N LEU A 109 6.13 9.20 -15.65
CA LEU A 109 5.98 9.25 -14.20
C LEU A 109 5.00 10.33 -13.75
N ASP A 110 4.80 11.37 -14.55
CA ASP A 110 3.90 12.48 -14.18
C ASP A 110 2.44 12.01 -14.04
N LEU A 111 2.00 11.05 -14.85
CA LEU A 111 0.67 10.43 -14.68
C LEU A 111 0.55 9.69 -13.34
N ALA A 112 1.59 8.99 -12.93
CA ALA A 112 1.59 8.31 -11.63
C ALA A 112 1.64 9.31 -10.48
N LYS A 113 2.35 10.42 -10.62
CA LYS A 113 2.37 11.53 -9.65
C LYS A 113 1.01 12.18 -9.49
N ASP A 114 0.28 12.38 -10.59
CA ASP A 114 -1.06 12.97 -10.55
C ASP A 114 -2.05 12.06 -9.83
N LEU A 115 -1.99 10.75 -10.09
CA LEU A 115 -2.77 9.78 -9.32
C LEU A 115 -2.37 9.78 -7.84
N ALA A 116 -1.07 9.83 -7.54
CA ALA A 116 -0.57 9.86 -6.18
C ALA A 116 -1.07 11.09 -5.41
N LYS A 117 -1.00 12.27 -6.01
CA LYS A 117 -1.53 13.51 -5.42
C LYS A 117 -3.03 13.43 -5.13
N LEU A 118 -3.81 12.91 -6.07
CA LEU A 118 -5.27 12.82 -5.94
C LEU A 118 -5.70 11.83 -4.85
N THR A 119 -4.95 10.76 -4.68
CA THR A 119 -5.25 9.67 -3.75
C THR A 119 -4.53 9.78 -2.40
N GLY A 120 -3.72 10.81 -2.20
CA GLY A 120 -2.90 10.95 -0.98
C GLY A 120 -1.89 9.81 -0.84
N SER A 121 -1.20 9.47 -1.93
CA SER A 121 -0.26 8.34 -1.99
C SER A 121 1.19 8.80 -2.10
N VAL A 122 2.09 8.02 -1.52
CA VAL A 122 3.54 8.13 -1.75
C VAL A 122 3.90 7.38 -3.03
N LEU A 123 4.93 7.83 -3.74
CA LEU A 123 5.46 7.11 -4.90
C LEU A 123 6.40 5.99 -4.47
N GLY A 124 6.20 4.82 -5.06
CA GLY A 124 7.09 3.68 -4.93
C GLY A 124 7.52 3.15 -6.29
N ALA A 125 8.40 2.17 -6.31
CA ALA A 125 8.80 1.51 -7.54
C ALA A 125 9.19 0.04 -7.32
N SER A 126 9.22 -0.71 -8.42
CA SER A 126 9.94 -1.98 -8.45
C SER A 126 11.46 -1.72 -8.39
N ARG A 127 12.23 -2.71 -7.93
CA ARG A 127 13.67 -2.57 -7.83
C ARG A 127 14.35 -2.13 -9.15
N PRO A 128 14.06 -2.72 -10.33
CA PRO A 128 14.64 -2.25 -11.58
C PRO A 128 14.22 -0.82 -11.94
N ALA A 129 12.98 -0.43 -11.65
CA ALA A 129 12.50 0.92 -11.95
C ALA A 129 13.20 1.99 -11.10
N ALA A 130 13.55 1.69 -9.85
CA ALA A 130 14.32 2.59 -8.99
C ALA A 130 15.83 2.53 -9.32
N GLN A 131 16.43 1.33 -9.38
CA GLN A 131 17.89 1.19 -9.45
C GLN A 131 18.47 1.29 -10.85
N VAL A 132 17.71 0.94 -11.90
CA VAL A 132 18.19 0.97 -13.29
C VAL A 132 17.65 2.17 -14.04
N ARG A 133 16.36 2.46 -13.91
CA ARG A 133 15.70 3.58 -14.61
C ARG A 133 15.72 4.88 -13.83
N HIS A 134 16.00 4.84 -12.52
CA HIS A 134 16.02 6.01 -11.64
C HIS A 134 14.73 6.85 -11.73
N TYR A 135 13.57 6.19 -11.82
CA TYR A 135 12.28 6.88 -11.80
C TYR A 135 12.01 7.54 -10.46
N VAL A 136 12.37 6.85 -9.37
CA VAL A 136 12.30 7.34 -8.00
C VAL A 136 13.64 7.07 -7.30
N SER A 137 13.83 7.66 -6.11
CA SER A 137 14.99 7.37 -5.25
C SER A 137 15.08 5.88 -4.91
N ASN A 138 16.32 5.39 -4.68
CA ASN A 138 16.56 4.01 -4.25
C ASN A 138 15.84 3.65 -2.95
N ASP A 139 15.54 4.60 -2.10
CA ASP A 139 14.80 4.39 -0.86
C ASP A 139 13.31 4.11 -1.06
N HIS A 140 12.82 4.22 -2.30
CA HIS A 140 11.43 4.01 -2.67
C HIS A 140 11.15 2.69 -3.40
N TYR A 141 12.16 1.79 -3.54
CA TYR A 141 11.85 0.49 -4.12
C TYR A 141 11.26 -0.46 -3.09
N ILE A 142 10.23 -1.20 -3.53
CA ILE A 142 9.44 -2.12 -2.72
C ILE A 142 9.83 -3.55 -3.05
N GLY A 143 10.01 -4.39 -2.02
CA GLY A 143 10.34 -5.79 -2.20
C GLY A 143 11.05 -6.41 -0.99
N VAL A 144 11.52 -7.65 -1.14
CA VAL A 144 12.20 -8.42 -0.07
C VAL A 144 13.40 -7.67 0.50
N SER A 145 14.23 -7.08 -0.36
CA SER A 145 15.43 -6.33 0.03
C SER A 145 15.21 -4.82 0.06
N GLY A 146 14.01 -4.35 -0.19
CA GLY A 146 13.61 -2.96 -0.17
C GLY A 146 12.64 -2.65 0.95
N LYS A 147 11.84 -1.62 0.71
CA LYS A 147 10.81 -1.21 1.65
C LYS A 147 9.62 -2.18 1.64
N LYS A 148 8.91 -2.27 2.77
CA LYS A 148 7.68 -3.01 2.88
C LYS A 148 6.51 -2.04 3.04
N PHE A 149 5.46 -2.29 2.29
CA PHE A 149 4.23 -1.53 2.36
C PHE A 149 3.15 -2.36 3.06
N THR A 150 2.53 -1.79 4.08
CA THR A 150 1.49 -2.44 4.89
C THR A 150 0.21 -1.62 4.99
N GLY A 151 0.09 -0.57 4.16
CA GLY A 151 -0.99 0.39 4.22
C GLY A 151 -2.30 -0.08 3.58
N GLU A 152 -3.21 0.87 3.42
CA GLU A 152 -4.59 0.63 2.98
C GLU A 152 -4.71 0.29 1.49
N LEU A 153 -4.00 1.03 0.62
CA LEU A 153 -4.19 0.94 -0.83
C LEU A 153 -2.86 1.01 -1.57
N TYR A 154 -2.64 0.02 -2.42
CA TYR A 154 -1.49 -0.07 -3.29
C TYR A 154 -1.93 -0.08 -4.76
N PHE A 155 -1.37 0.81 -5.56
CA PHE A 155 -1.47 0.77 -7.02
C PHE A 155 -0.15 0.30 -7.62
N GLY A 156 -0.18 -0.75 -8.42
CA GLY A 156 0.99 -1.26 -9.17
C GLY A 156 0.83 -1.01 -10.66
N ILE A 157 1.66 -0.14 -11.23
CA ILE A 157 1.58 0.30 -12.63
C ILE A 157 2.76 -0.25 -13.42
N GLY A 158 2.50 -1.08 -14.42
CA GLY A 158 3.53 -1.67 -15.27
C GLY A 158 4.56 -2.52 -14.52
N ILE A 159 4.11 -3.21 -13.44
CA ILE A 159 4.94 -4.11 -12.63
C ILE A 159 4.56 -5.56 -12.98
N SER A 160 5.54 -6.40 -13.28
CA SER A 160 5.32 -7.81 -13.64
C SER A 160 4.86 -8.70 -12.49
N GLY A 161 5.15 -8.32 -11.24
CA GLY A 161 4.74 -9.08 -10.05
C GLY A 161 5.68 -10.25 -9.72
N THR A 162 6.99 -10.04 -9.76
CA THR A 162 7.95 -11.02 -9.25
C THR A 162 7.75 -11.29 -7.77
N ILE A 163 8.06 -12.50 -7.31
CA ILE A 163 7.91 -12.92 -5.90
C ILE A 163 8.61 -11.94 -4.95
N GLN A 164 9.79 -11.42 -5.36
CA GLN A 164 10.54 -10.46 -4.56
C GLN A 164 9.78 -9.16 -4.33
N HIS A 165 9.05 -8.67 -5.34
CA HIS A 165 8.22 -7.48 -5.22
C HIS A 165 6.97 -7.75 -4.39
N LEU A 166 6.26 -8.85 -4.67
CA LEU A 166 5.04 -9.26 -3.99
C LEU A 166 5.23 -9.41 -2.48
N LYS A 167 6.38 -9.93 -2.05
CA LYS A 167 6.74 -10.01 -0.62
C LYS A 167 6.90 -8.65 0.07
N GLY A 168 7.07 -7.57 -0.69
CA GLY A 168 7.08 -6.20 -0.17
C GLY A 168 5.70 -5.62 0.08
N ILE A 169 4.64 -6.25 -0.44
CA ILE A 169 3.25 -5.77 -0.36
C ILE A 169 2.27 -6.85 0.15
N ASP A 170 2.75 -7.96 0.66
CA ASP A 170 1.91 -9.08 1.13
C ASP A 170 0.94 -8.66 2.24
N SER A 171 1.27 -7.63 3.00
CA SER A 171 0.46 -7.05 4.07
C SER A 171 -0.37 -5.82 3.64
N ALA A 172 -0.35 -5.42 2.36
CA ALA A 172 -1.21 -4.35 1.86
C ALA A 172 -2.69 -4.76 1.96
N ARG A 173 -3.57 -3.84 2.40
CA ARG A 173 -5.00 -4.15 2.58
C ARG A 173 -5.70 -4.35 1.25
N LYS A 174 -5.46 -3.45 0.27
CA LYS A 174 -5.99 -3.52 -1.09
C LYS A 174 -4.89 -3.29 -2.11
N VAL A 175 -4.90 -4.10 -3.16
CA VAL A 175 -3.93 -4.04 -4.25
C VAL A 175 -4.67 -3.94 -5.57
N VAL A 176 -4.40 -2.85 -6.29
CA VAL A 176 -4.86 -2.60 -7.65
C VAL A 176 -3.68 -2.69 -8.61
N VAL A 177 -3.83 -3.42 -9.70
CA VAL A 177 -2.77 -3.62 -10.70
C VAL A 177 -3.23 -3.11 -12.07
N ILE A 178 -2.38 -2.35 -12.72
CA ILE A 178 -2.56 -1.86 -14.09
C ILE A 178 -1.39 -2.37 -14.92
N ASN A 179 -1.67 -3.15 -15.94
CA ASN A 179 -0.65 -3.70 -16.82
C ASN A 179 -1.25 -4.00 -18.20
N ASN A 180 -0.48 -3.79 -19.25
CA ASN A 180 -0.87 -4.15 -20.61
C ASN A 180 -0.57 -5.63 -20.95
N ASP A 181 0.23 -6.32 -20.14
CA ASP A 181 0.46 -7.77 -20.25
C ASP A 181 -0.55 -8.52 -19.38
N GLU A 182 -1.58 -9.10 -20.01
CA GLU A 182 -2.60 -9.93 -19.36
C GLU A 182 -1.98 -11.14 -18.60
N GLY A 183 -0.82 -11.63 -19.07
CA GLY A 183 -0.08 -12.73 -18.46
C GLY A 183 0.73 -12.34 -17.22
N ALA A 184 0.77 -11.06 -16.86
CA ALA A 184 1.57 -10.59 -15.72
C ALA A 184 1.19 -11.32 -14.43
N GLN A 185 2.21 -11.86 -13.74
CA GLN A 185 2.01 -12.61 -12.49
C GLN A 185 1.33 -11.76 -11.39
N PHE A 186 1.42 -10.45 -11.50
CA PHE A 186 0.82 -9.55 -10.53
C PHE A 186 -0.71 -9.69 -10.49
N PHE A 187 -1.37 -9.95 -11.61
CA PHE A 187 -2.83 -10.15 -11.63
C PHE A 187 -3.30 -11.33 -10.79
N LYS A 188 -2.45 -12.34 -10.58
CA LYS A 188 -2.75 -13.47 -9.68
C LYS A 188 -2.65 -13.10 -8.19
N ASN A 189 -2.14 -11.90 -7.89
CA ASN A 189 -1.83 -11.44 -6.55
C ASN A 189 -2.41 -10.03 -6.26
N CYS A 190 -3.47 -9.63 -6.95
CA CYS A 190 -4.19 -8.38 -6.73
C CYS A 190 -5.61 -8.60 -6.22
N ASP A 191 -6.22 -7.57 -5.68
CA ASP A 191 -7.67 -7.54 -5.45
C ASP A 191 -8.39 -7.18 -6.74
N TYR A 192 -7.90 -6.13 -7.42
CA TYR A 192 -8.46 -5.63 -8.67
C TYR A 192 -7.36 -5.41 -9.69
N GLY A 193 -7.62 -5.80 -10.93
CA GLY A 193 -6.72 -5.61 -12.05
C GLY A 193 -7.40 -4.95 -13.25
N ILE A 194 -6.67 -4.09 -13.95
CA ILE A 194 -7.09 -3.53 -15.25
C ILE A 194 -6.03 -3.91 -16.26
N VAL A 195 -6.43 -4.69 -17.27
CA VAL A 195 -5.58 -4.98 -18.43
C VAL A 195 -5.73 -3.85 -19.43
N GLY A 196 -4.66 -3.06 -19.61
CA GLY A 196 -4.65 -1.93 -20.52
C GLY A 196 -3.37 -1.12 -20.43
N ASP A 197 -3.19 -0.26 -21.42
CA ASP A 197 -2.07 0.70 -21.39
C ASP A 197 -2.30 1.75 -20.29
N PHE A 198 -1.31 1.94 -19.44
CA PHE A 198 -1.42 2.91 -18.35
C PHE A 198 -1.63 4.35 -18.85
N THR A 199 -1.20 4.68 -20.08
CA THR A 199 -1.41 6.00 -20.69
C THR A 199 -2.88 6.28 -21.00
N GLU A 200 -3.70 5.24 -21.13
CA GLU A 200 -5.16 5.33 -21.27
C GLU A 200 -5.86 5.13 -19.91
N VAL A 201 -5.39 4.16 -19.13
CA VAL A 201 -6.03 3.79 -17.86
C VAL A 201 -5.87 4.89 -16.80
N LEU A 202 -4.68 5.48 -16.64
CA LEU A 202 -4.47 6.48 -15.57
C LEU A 202 -5.28 7.75 -15.79
N PRO A 203 -5.33 8.37 -16.99
CA PRO A 203 -6.21 9.53 -17.21
C PRO A 203 -7.68 9.22 -16.93
N ALA A 204 -8.18 8.06 -17.38
CA ALA A 204 -9.55 7.64 -17.10
C ALA A 204 -9.81 7.43 -15.60
N LEU A 205 -8.87 6.81 -14.89
CA LEU A 205 -8.96 6.58 -13.44
C LEU A 205 -8.93 7.91 -12.67
N ILE A 206 -8.05 8.82 -13.04
CA ILE A 206 -7.96 10.15 -12.44
C ILE A 206 -9.25 10.95 -12.68
N GLU A 207 -9.81 10.90 -13.89
CA GLU A 207 -11.08 11.53 -14.23
C GLU A 207 -12.22 10.97 -13.37
N GLU A 208 -12.34 9.65 -13.29
CA GLU A 208 -13.39 8.99 -12.51
C GLU A 208 -13.28 9.32 -11.02
N ILE A 209 -12.07 9.33 -10.47
CA ILE A 209 -11.86 9.71 -9.05
C ILE A 209 -12.17 11.20 -8.83
N LYS A 210 -11.86 12.09 -9.77
CA LYS A 210 -12.18 13.53 -9.65
C LYS A 210 -13.69 13.79 -9.60
N ASN A 211 -14.48 12.92 -10.22
CA ASN A 211 -15.93 13.05 -10.31
C ASN A 211 -16.67 12.48 -9.08
N LEU A 212 -15.93 11.85 -8.13
CA LEU A 212 -16.48 11.44 -6.83
C LEU A 212 -16.66 12.63 -5.89
#